data_9e34cbc2b134180bf4f5ff2021f8c276
#
_entry.id   9e34cbc2b134180bf4f5ff2021f8c276
#
_cell.length_a   1.000
_cell.length_b   1.000
_cell.length_c   1.000
_cell.angle_alpha   90.00
_cell.angle_beta   90.00
_cell.angle_gamma   90.00
#
_symmetry.space_group_name_H-M   'P 1'
#
loop_
_entity.id
_entity.type
_entity.pdbx_description
1 polymer ?
#
loop_
_entity_poly.entity_id
_entity_poly.type
_entity_poly.pdbx_seq_one_letter_code
_entity_poly.pdbx_strand_id
1 'polypeptide(L)'
;MTIVGYSGNVTSYDLAVGVKINMDELIYMISPVDSPFINGIGTDGRQLLASSGVDQTEFKWMDEELLLPRAQAAGTGAAGAGATTVTVSAADSYKFQVDDLLNVGEEDAVVNGAVKRITAINNTTGVITLADWTNGSAWPATTAAHADTIMCLGTALVEGSDPGTARSADRTIRSNYTQIFGPTPVHMTRTEQQITRYGVSDEFAKQLYGRSVENVITREQAYLYGKKNDDSANKRRSTGGLMDFITTNTDAASTTLTAAALESLMQKCYNAGGIPDLLIANPASFATLNDTSNTDTVRHIIDDPRRGRVPVMSVFTEFGETQCVRNRWMHSESAFVVQKDGVSRRIMQPLVVEPLAKTGDSDKVQIVCEEGLQVKGESHMARFTNLTGYTDTP
;
A
#
# COMPACT_ATOMS: atom_id res chain seq x y z
N MET A 1 30.54 -24.34 61.88
CA MET A 1 29.09 -24.26 61.56
C MET A 1 28.43 -23.73 62.84
N THR A 2 28.05 -22.45 62.86
CA THR A 2 27.46 -21.84 64.07
C THR A 2 25.96 -22.10 64.04
N ILE A 3 25.47 -22.90 64.96
CA ILE A 3 24.02 -23.11 65.12
C ILE A 3 23.51 -21.87 65.87
N VAL A 4 22.80 -21.00 65.20
CA VAL A 4 22.10 -19.87 65.81
C VAL A 4 20.81 -20.45 66.40
N GLY A 5 20.74 -20.53 67.73
CA GLY A 5 19.51 -20.92 68.44
C GLY A 5 18.50 -19.78 68.39
N TYR A 6 17.37 -20.01 67.82
CA TYR A 6 16.24 -19.11 67.82
C TYR A 6 15.51 -19.18 69.16
N SER A 7 15.36 -18.07 69.86
CA SER A 7 14.52 -17.96 71.05
C SER A 7 13.26 -17.19 70.72
N GLY A 8 12.10 -17.82 70.84
CA GLY A 8 10.82 -17.18 70.55
C GLY A 8 10.02 -17.88 69.42
N ASN A 9 9.05 -17.17 68.87
CA ASN A 9 8.26 -17.69 67.77
C ASN A 9 9.10 -17.71 66.48
N VAL A 10 9.16 -18.85 65.81
CA VAL A 10 9.80 -18.98 64.47
C VAL A 10 8.96 -18.25 63.44
N THR A 11 9.52 -17.24 62.82
CA THR A 11 8.84 -16.43 61.79
C THR A 11 9.34 -16.82 60.40
N SER A 12 8.60 -16.41 59.37
CA SER A 12 8.99 -16.63 57.95
C SER A 12 10.33 -15.96 57.60
N TYR A 13 10.78 -14.98 58.42
CA TYR A 13 12.08 -14.32 58.24
C TYR A 13 13.25 -15.08 58.85
N ASP A 14 12.95 -15.99 59.81
CA ASP A 14 13.99 -16.75 60.48
C ASP A 14 14.40 -18.00 59.69
N LEU A 15 13.51 -18.56 58.86
CA LEU A 15 13.73 -19.73 58.01
C LEU A 15 13.75 -19.34 56.54
N ALA A 16 14.77 -18.61 56.12
CA ALA A 16 14.90 -18.19 54.71
C ALA A 16 15.37 -19.32 53.78
N VAL A 17 15.96 -20.40 54.32
CA VAL A 17 16.48 -21.51 53.50
C VAL A 17 15.39 -22.57 53.28
N GLY A 18 15.14 -22.91 52.03
CA GLY A 18 14.15 -23.93 51.66
C GLY A 18 12.74 -23.42 51.42
N VAL A 19 12.51 -22.11 51.43
CA VAL A 19 11.24 -21.51 51.03
C VAL A 19 11.02 -21.74 49.54
N LYS A 20 9.90 -22.42 49.21
CA LYS A 20 9.51 -22.60 47.81
C LYS A 20 9.07 -21.26 47.21
N ILE A 21 9.74 -20.85 46.10
CA ILE A 21 9.38 -19.63 45.37
C ILE A 21 7.99 -19.88 44.76
N ASN A 22 7.06 -19.00 45.06
CA ASN A 22 5.75 -18.98 44.41
C ASN A 22 5.88 -18.17 43.13
N MET A 23 5.87 -18.81 41.95
CA MET A 23 5.87 -18.20 40.63
C MET A 23 4.54 -18.49 39.95
N ASP A 24 4.08 -17.49 39.17
CA ASP A 24 2.88 -17.69 38.35
C ASP A 24 3.15 -18.75 37.27
N GLU A 25 2.14 -19.59 37.02
CA GLU A 25 2.19 -20.63 36.00
C GLU A 25 2.07 -20.08 34.57
N LEU A 26 1.64 -18.81 34.43
CA LEU A 26 1.44 -18.17 33.14
C LEU A 26 2.54 -17.13 32.87
N ILE A 27 3.19 -17.26 31.72
CA ILE A 27 4.10 -16.25 31.19
C ILE A 27 3.30 -15.27 30.35
N TYR A 28 3.23 -14.01 30.79
CA TYR A 28 2.59 -12.94 30.04
C TYR A 28 3.50 -12.42 28.93
N MET A 29 3.03 -12.49 27.68
CA MET A 29 3.76 -11.97 26.53
C MET A 29 3.56 -10.46 26.43
N ILE A 30 4.61 -9.69 26.56
CA ILE A 30 4.60 -8.22 26.49
C ILE A 30 4.67 -7.73 25.06
N SER A 31 5.35 -8.49 24.18
CA SER A 31 5.57 -8.08 22.80
C SER A 31 4.29 -8.17 21.95
N PRO A 32 4.03 -7.20 21.08
CA PRO A 32 2.92 -7.25 20.14
C PRO A 32 3.13 -8.36 19.10
N VAL A 33 2.06 -9.07 18.76
CA VAL A 33 2.08 -10.21 17.82
C VAL A 33 1.17 -10.00 16.61
N ASP A 34 0.61 -8.81 16.46
CA ASP A 34 -0.33 -8.49 15.39
C ASP A 34 0.37 -8.22 14.04
N SER A 35 -0.23 -8.69 12.97
CA SER A 35 0.18 -8.46 11.59
C SER A 35 -1.07 -8.10 10.76
N PRO A 36 -1.54 -6.85 10.87
CA PRO A 36 -2.84 -6.47 10.36
C PRO A 36 -2.92 -6.44 8.84
N PHE A 37 -1.81 -6.26 8.11
CA PHE A 37 -1.82 -6.25 6.65
C PHE A 37 -1.84 -7.67 6.07
N ILE A 38 -1.03 -8.60 6.58
CA ILE A 38 -0.98 -9.98 6.07
C ILE A 38 -2.17 -10.81 6.56
N ASN A 39 -2.50 -10.72 7.86
CA ASN A 39 -3.52 -11.54 8.51
C ASN A 39 -4.81 -10.76 8.84
N GLY A 40 -4.91 -9.52 8.38
CA GLY A 40 -6.10 -8.69 8.55
C GLY A 40 -7.31 -9.26 7.81
N ILE A 41 -8.48 -8.90 8.30
CA ILE A 41 -9.77 -9.28 7.73
C ILE A 41 -10.48 -8.02 7.28
N GLY A 42 -10.99 -8.04 6.04
CA GLY A 42 -11.75 -6.95 5.47
C GLY A 42 -13.17 -6.85 6.06
N THR A 43 -13.86 -5.78 5.73
CA THR A 43 -15.29 -5.58 6.07
C THR A 43 -16.17 -6.68 5.49
N ASP A 44 -15.71 -7.35 4.44
CA ASP A 44 -16.35 -8.49 3.78
C ASP A 44 -16.08 -9.84 4.46
N GLY A 45 -15.33 -9.88 5.56
CA GLY A 45 -14.96 -11.09 6.28
C GLY A 45 -13.86 -11.92 5.60
N ARG A 46 -13.27 -11.44 4.51
CA ARG A 46 -12.16 -12.08 3.80
C ARG A 46 -10.82 -11.53 4.25
N GLN A 47 -9.74 -12.26 3.98
CA GLN A 47 -8.39 -11.74 4.19
C GLN A 47 -8.16 -10.50 3.32
N LEU A 48 -7.49 -9.49 3.90
CA LEU A 48 -7.16 -8.26 3.19
C LEU A 48 -6.26 -8.51 1.98
N LEU A 49 -5.36 -9.47 2.10
CA LEU A 49 -4.39 -9.78 1.08
C LEU A 49 -4.68 -11.15 0.45
N ALA A 50 -5.12 -11.14 -0.81
CA ALA A 50 -5.29 -12.36 -1.59
C ALA A 50 -3.95 -13.06 -1.78
N SER A 51 -3.96 -14.39 -1.92
CA SER A 51 -2.74 -15.18 -2.13
C SER A 51 -2.89 -16.12 -3.31
N SER A 52 -1.81 -16.28 -4.09
CA SER A 52 -1.73 -17.25 -5.18
C SER A 52 -0.29 -17.77 -5.32
N GLY A 53 -0.16 -19.01 -5.84
CA GLY A 53 1.13 -19.63 -6.09
C GLY A 53 1.86 -19.03 -7.28
N VAL A 54 3.20 -19.12 -7.27
CA VAL A 54 4.08 -18.84 -8.41
C VAL A 54 5.16 -19.91 -8.50
N ASP A 55 5.57 -20.21 -9.76
CA ASP A 55 6.57 -21.24 -10.06
C ASP A 55 7.94 -20.63 -10.46
N GLN A 56 8.02 -19.31 -10.56
CA GLN A 56 9.22 -18.59 -10.98
C GLN A 56 9.64 -17.56 -9.94
N THR A 57 10.92 -17.32 -9.85
CA THR A 57 11.52 -16.35 -8.92
C THR A 57 11.23 -14.90 -9.30
N GLU A 58 11.08 -14.61 -10.59
CA GLU A 58 10.54 -13.36 -11.11
C GLU A 58 9.14 -13.61 -11.66
N PHE A 59 8.16 -12.92 -11.13
CA PHE A 59 6.80 -12.97 -11.65
C PHE A 59 6.44 -11.62 -12.27
N LYS A 60 5.74 -11.71 -13.41
CA LYS A 60 5.37 -10.56 -14.25
C LYS A 60 3.86 -10.47 -14.39
N TRP A 61 3.39 -9.24 -14.56
CA TRP A 61 2.01 -8.97 -14.91
C TRP A 61 1.94 -7.81 -15.90
N MET A 62 0.82 -7.68 -16.55
CA MET A 62 0.59 -6.61 -17.53
C MET A 62 -0.49 -5.70 -16.98
N ASP A 63 -0.21 -4.41 -17.03
CA ASP A 63 -1.18 -3.35 -16.84
C ASP A 63 -1.50 -2.77 -18.22
N GLU A 64 -2.76 -2.58 -18.55
CA GLU A 64 -3.24 -1.98 -19.79
C GLU A 64 -4.04 -0.74 -19.46
N GLU A 65 -3.70 0.37 -20.08
CA GLU A 65 -4.39 1.63 -19.91
C GLU A 65 -5.10 1.99 -21.22
N LEU A 66 -6.38 2.38 -21.11
CA LEU A 66 -7.12 2.90 -22.24
C LEU A 66 -6.67 4.33 -22.55
N LEU A 67 -6.57 4.65 -23.84
CA LEU A 67 -6.33 6.01 -24.30
C LEU A 67 -7.60 6.86 -24.12
N LEU A 68 -7.84 7.30 -22.88
CA LEU A 68 -8.97 8.17 -22.58
C LEU A 68 -8.79 9.52 -23.30
N PRO A 69 -9.84 10.05 -23.94
CA PRO A 69 -9.73 11.24 -24.79
C PRO A 69 -9.70 12.53 -23.95
N ARG A 70 -8.80 12.58 -22.97
CA ARG A 70 -8.53 13.77 -22.15
C ARG A 70 -7.04 13.85 -21.79
N ALA A 71 -6.53 15.07 -21.65
CA ALA A 71 -5.17 15.32 -21.22
C ALA A 71 -5.09 16.64 -20.46
N GLN A 72 -4.00 16.87 -19.75
CA GLN A 72 -3.67 18.16 -19.17
C GLN A 72 -2.75 18.93 -20.11
N ALA A 73 -3.01 20.22 -20.30
CA ALA A 73 -2.12 21.12 -21.00
C ALA A 73 -0.78 21.22 -20.26
N ALA A 74 0.33 21.10 -20.97
CA ALA A 74 1.66 21.25 -20.43
C ALA A 74 2.05 22.73 -20.38
N GLY A 75 2.24 23.25 -19.17
CA GLY A 75 2.72 24.62 -18.91
C GLY A 75 1.62 25.63 -18.56
N THR A 76 2.02 26.66 -17.85
CA THR A 76 1.16 27.80 -17.50
C THR A 76 0.81 28.62 -18.74
N GLY A 77 -0.49 28.79 -19.00
CA GLY A 77 -0.96 29.55 -20.13
C GLY A 77 -0.92 28.84 -21.47
N ALA A 78 -0.81 27.51 -21.47
CA ALA A 78 -0.68 26.70 -22.68
C ALA A 78 -1.90 26.74 -23.60
N ALA A 79 -3.06 27.17 -23.11
CA ALA A 79 -4.29 27.33 -23.88
C ALA A 79 -4.87 28.74 -23.71
N GLY A 80 -4.13 29.79 -24.01
CA GLY A 80 -4.59 31.18 -23.89
C GLY A 80 -5.67 31.58 -24.90
N ALA A 81 -6.32 32.71 -24.65
CA ALA A 81 -7.31 33.29 -25.57
C ALA A 81 -6.72 33.41 -26.97
N GLY A 82 -7.40 32.85 -27.97
CA GLY A 82 -6.94 32.86 -29.34
C GLY A 82 -5.79 31.89 -29.66
N ALA A 83 -5.44 30.96 -28.77
CA ALA A 83 -4.40 29.99 -29.05
C ALA A 83 -4.72 29.15 -30.29
N THR A 84 -3.78 29.03 -31.19
CA THR A 84 -3.82 28.15 -32.36
C THR A 84 -3.08 26.85 -32.13
N THR A 85 -2.41 26.73 -31.02
CA THR A 85 -1.69 25.51 -30.60
C THR A 85 -1.88 25.28 -29.10
N VAL A 86 -1.92 24.01 -28.70
CA VAL A 86 -1.84 23.59 -27.32
C VAL A 86 -0.79 22.51 -27.20
N THR A 87 -0.05 22.54 -26.10
CA THR A 87 0.97 21.52 -25.82
C THR A 87 0.47 20.60 -24.71
N VAL A 88 0.51 19.30 -24.95
CA VAL A 88 0.28 18.25 -23.98
C VAL A 88 1.56 17.45 -23.79
N SER A 89 1.58 16.48 -22.87
CA SER A 89 2.71 15.55 -22.82
C SER A 89 2.80 14.77 -24.15
N ALA A 90 4.02 14.38 -24.56
CA ALA A 90 4.18 13.57 -25.78
C ALA A 90 3.40 12.25 -25.70
N ALA A 91 3.32 11.66 -24.51
CA ALA A 91 2.51 10.45 -24.27
C ALA A 91 1.00 10.70 -24.42
N ASP A 92 0.52 11.86 -23.97
CA ASP A 92 -0.90 12.19 -24.05
C ASP A 92 -1.33 12.61 -25.46
N SER A 93 -0.40 13.05 -26.32
CA SER A 93 -0.72 13.45 -27.68
C SER A 93 -1.31 12.30 -28.53
N TYR A 94 -0.96 11.04 -28.22
CA TYR A 94 -1.52 9.85 -28.85
C TYR A 94 -2.99 9.59 -28.52
N LYS A 95 -3.54 10.28 -27.51
CA LYS A 95 -4.96 10.20 -27.12
C LYS A 95 -5.88 10.93 -28.09
N PHE A 96 -5.32 11.80 -28.95
CA PHE A 96 -6.06 12.65 -29.88
C PHE A 96 -5.80 12.27 -31.34
N GLN A 97 -6.72 12.65 -32.21
CA GLN A 97 -6.62 12.49 -33.66
C GLN A 97 -6.90 13.83 -34.39
N VAL A 98 -6.46 13.91 -35.66
CA VAL A 98 -6.88 15.00 -36.52
C VAL A 98 -8.40 14.91 -36.70
N ASP A 99 -9.04 16.08 -36.76
CA ASP A 99 -10.49 16.28 -36.81
C ASP A 99 -11.25 15.99 -35.49
N ASP A 100 -10.55 15.71 -34.38
CA ASP A 100 -11.17 15.72 -33.07
C ASP A 100 -11.54 17.15 -32.66
N LEU A 101 -12.70 17.27 -32.01
CA LEU A 101 -13.16 18.53 -31.43
C LEU A 101 -12.71 18.58 -29.95
N LEU A 102 -12.00 19.65 -29.62
CA LEU A 102 -11.49 19.86 -28.28
C LEU A 102 -12.20 20.97 -27.54
N ASN A 103 -12.44 20.75 -26.27
CA ASN A 103 -12.83 21.77 -25.30
C ASN A 103 -11.82 21.85 -24.17
N VAL A 104 -11.62 23.04 -23.63
CA VAL A 104 -10.82 23.27 -22.43
C VAL A 104 -11.76 23.22 -21.23
N GLY A 105 -11.43 22.44 -20.21
CA GLY A 105 -12.31 22.12 -19.09
C GLY A 105 -12.45 23.22 -18.03
N GLU A 106 -12.22 24.49 -18.34
CA GLU A 106 -12.57 25.59 -17.44
C GLU A 106 -14.06 25.90 -17.51
N GLU A 107 -14.64 26.27 -16.38
CA GLU A 107 -16.06 26.57 -16.21
C GLU A 107 -16.54 27.65 -17.19
N ASP A 108 -15.74 28.67 -17.41
CA ASP A 108 -16.02 29.76 -18.37
C ASP A 108 -15.97 29.29 -19.84
N ALA A 109 -15.15 28.32 -20.17
CA ALA A 109 -15.07 27.77 -21.52
C ALA A 109 -16.27 26.90 -21.86
N VAL A 110 -16.78 26.15 -20.90
CA VAL A 110 -18.00 25.35 -21.06
C VAL A 110 -19.20 26.26 -21.25
N VAL A 111 -19.29 27.38 -20.53
CA VAL A 111 -20.36 28.37 -20.64
C VAL A 111 -20.30 29.12 -21.97
N ASN A 112 -19.12 29.43 -22.48
CA ASN A 112 -18.94 30.17 -23.73
C ASN A 112 -18.92 29.28 -24.99
N GLY A 113 -18.94 27.93 -24.83
CA GLY A 113 -19.04 27.00 -25.95
C GLY A 113 -17.87 27.02 -26.94
N ALA A 114 -16.69 27.45 -26.50
CA ALA A 114 -15.50 27.53 -27.34
C ALA A 114 -14.96 26.12 -27.67
N VAL A 115 -15.25 25.64 -28.85
CA VAL A 115 -14.75 24.35 -29.36
C VAL A 115 -13.77 24.59 -30.49
N LYS A 116 -12.64 23.90 -30.47
CA LYS A 116 -11.63 23.93 -31.53
C LYS A 116 -11.44 22.55 -32.14
N ARG A 117 -11.17 22.52 -33.44
CA ARG A 117 -10.86 21.29 -34.18
C ARG A 117 -9.36 21.11 -34.31
N ILE A 118 -8.88 19.90 -34.15
CA ILE A 118 -7.49 19.53 -34.39
C ILE A 118 -7.21 19.51 -35.91
N THR A 119 -6.18 20.21 -36.32
CA THR A 119 -5.72 20.21 -37.74
C THR A 119 -4.42 19.43 -37.92
N ALA A 120 -3.55 19.40 -36.92
CA ALA A 120 -2.33 18.62 -36.94
C ALA A 120 -1.86 18.26 -35.52
N ILE A 121 -1.17 17.15 -35.39
CA ILE A 121 -0.60 16.68 -34.12
C ILE A 121 0.86 16.31 -34.34
N ASN A 122 1.73 16.84 -33.49
CA ASN A 122 3.12 16.43 -33.41
C ASN A 122 3.35 15.58 -32.19
N ASN A 123 3.35 14.26 -32.35
CA ASN A 123 3.49 13.30 -31.23
C ASN A 123 4.89 13.31 -30.60
N THR A 124 5.90 13.87 -31.26
CA THR A 124 7.25 13.95 -30.67
C THR A 124 7.34 15.08 -29.65
N THR A 125 6.69 16.22 -29.95
CA THR A 125 6.75 17.42 -29.10
C THR A 125 5.49 17.60 -28.25
N GLY A 126 4.42 16.82 -28.49
CA GLY A 126 3.13 16.97 -27.83
C GLY A 126 2.35 18.23 -28.29
N VAL A 127 2.75 18.89 -29.37
CA VAL A 127 2.06 20.07 -29.85
C VAL A 127 0.90 19.71 -30.76
N ILE A 128 -0.28 20.19 -30.41
CA ILE A 128 -1.53 20.00 -31.15
C ILE A 128 -1.90 21.36 -31.80
N THR A 129 -2.03 21.38 -33.12
CA THR A 129 -2.45 22.56 -33.85
C THR A 129 -3.95 22.59 -34.02
N LEU A 130 -4.55 23.73 -33.79
CA LEU A 130 -5.99 23.92 -33.66
C LEU A 130 -6.53 24.93 -34.67
N ALA A 131 -7.74 24.74 -35.13
CA ALA A 131 -8.55 25.72 -35.86
C ALA A 131 -9.88 25.96 -35.13
N ASP A 132 -10.43 27.17 -35.28
CA ASP A 132 -11.71 27.48 -34.69
C ASP A 132 -12.83 26.66 -35.36
N TRP A 133 -13.69 26.04 -34.55
CA TRP A 133 -14.83 25.27 -35.02
C TRP A 133 -16.13 26.08 -34.99
N THR A 134 -16.32 26.87 -33.95
CA THR A 134 -17.46 27.76 -33.78
C THR A 134 -17.04 29.22 -34.03
N ASN A 135 -17.90 30.01 -34.64
CA ASN A 135 -17.62 31.37 -35.07
C ASN A 135 -16.92 32.21 -33.98
N GLY A 136 -15.61 32.38 -34.10
CA GLY A 136 -14.82 33.39 -33.42
C GLY A 136 -14.72 33.31 -31.90
N SER A 137 -15.11 32.19 -31.30
CA SER A 137 -14.98 32.00 -29.85
C SER A 137 -13.55 31.65 -29.52
N ALA A 138 -12.82 32.63 -29.03
CA ALA A 138 -11.50 32.38 -28.43
C ALA A 138 -11.69 31.56 -27.14
N TRP A 139 -10.78 30.60 -26.89
CA TRP A 139 -10.71 30.04 -25.58
C TRP A 139 -10.44 31.13 -24.53
N PRO A 140 -11.06 31.03 -23.33
CA PRO A 140 -10.80 32.01 -22.29
C PRO A 140 -9.31 32.01 -21.94
N ALA A 141 -8.82 33.13 -21.42
CA ALA A 141 -7.47 33.21 -20.91
C ALA A 141 -7.38 32.30 -19.67
N THR A 142 -6.58 31.25 -19.76
CA THR A 142 -6.37 30.34 -18.65
C THR A 142 -5.63 31.02 -17.52
N THR A 143 -6.16 30.98 -16.34
CA THR A 143 -5.47 31.42 -15.13
C THR A 143 -4.50 30.34 -14.65
N ALA A 144 -3.31 30.74 -14.25
CA ALA A 144 -2.21 29.87 -13.83
C ALA A 144 -2.54 28.92 -12.65
N ALA A 145 -3.75 29.00 -12.10
CA ALA A 145 -4.17 28.24 -10.93
C ALA A 145 -4.77 26.86 -11.25
N HIS A 146 -5.22 26.63 -12.48
CA HIS A 146 -5.84 25.37 -12.89
C HIS A 146 -5.04 24.76 -14.05
N ALA A 147 -4.56 23.54 -13.88
CA ALA A 147 -3.99 22.76 -14.96
C ALA A 147 -5.15 22.44 -15.92
N ASP A 148 -5.15 23.12 -17.08
CA ASP A 148 -6.24 23.04 -18.05
C ASP A 148 -6.45 21.62 -18.53
N THR A 149 -7.58 21.05 -18.22
CA THR A 149 -7.99 19.74 -18.72
C THR A 149 -8.56 19.91 -20.11
N ILE A 150 -7.92 19.33 -21.10
CA ILE A 150 -8.39 19.26 -22.47
C ILE A 150 -9.22 18.01 -22.63
N MET A 151 -10.46 18.18 -23.08
CA MET A 151 -11.39 17.08 -23.34
C MET A 151 -11.70 17.00 -24.83
N CYS A 152 -11.70 15.79 -25.37
CA CYS A 152 -12.19 15.53 -26.72
C CYS A 152 -13.71 15.29 -26.65
N LEU A 153 -14.45 16.05 -27.45
CA LEU A 153 -15.91 15.95 -27.56
C LEU A 153 -16.35 14.95 -28.61
N GLY A 154 -15.41 14.40 -29.36
CA GLY A 154 -15.66 13.49 -30.47
C GLY A 154 -14.99 13.98 -31.75
N THR A 155 -15.10 13.21 -32.81
CA THR A 155 -14.48 13.49 -34.12
C THR A 155 -15.50 14.09 -35.08
N ALA A 156 -15.18 15.19 -35.74
CA ALA A 156 -16.02 15.82 -36.77
C ALA A 156 -15.42 15.60 -38.15
N LEU A 157 -15.69 14.41 -38.70
CA LEU A 157 -15.22 14.02 -40.02
C LEU A 157 -16.06 14.66 -41.13
N VAL A 158 -15.43 14.87 -42.30
CA VAL A 158 -16.15 15.25 -43.49
C VAL A 158 -16.98 14.07 -43.99
N GLU A 159 -18.19 14.36 -44.46
CA GLU A 159 -19.04 13.32 -45.06
C GLU A 159 -18.34 12.60 -46.19
N GLY A 160 -18.26 11.26 -46.12
CA GLY A 160 -17.55 10.43 -47.09
C GLY A 160 -16.03 10.37 -46.93
N SER A 161 -15.49 10.87 -45.82
CA SER A 161 -14.05 10.73 -45.51
C SER A 161 -13.66 9.28 -45.19
N ASP A 162 -12.41 8.94 -45.47
CA ASP A 162 -11.84 7.66 -45.06
C ASP A 162 -11.70 7.61 -43.51
N PRO A 163 -11.67 6.38 -42.92
CA PRO A 163 -11.45 6.23 -41.49
C PRO A 163 -10.09 6.81 -41.07
N GLY A 164 -10.05 7.46 -39.92
CA GLY A 164 -8.85 8.06 -39.35
C GLY A 164 -7.76 7.04 -39.01
N THR A 165 -6.65 7.53 -38.49
CA THR A 165 -5.50 6.70 -38.09
C THR A 165 -5.86 5.72 -36.97
N ALA A 166 -5.54 4.45 -37.14
CA ALA A 166 -5.75 3.44 -36.09
C ALA A 166 -4.91 3.74 -34.85
N ARG A 167 -5.51 3.56 -33.68
CA ARG A 167 -4.86 3.69 -32.39
C ARG A 167 -4.90 2.36 -31.68
N SER A 168 -3.85 2.06 -30.91
CA SER A 168 -3.81 0.88 -30.05
C SER A 168 -3.44 1.28 -28.64
N ALA A 169 -4.06 0.66 -27.64
CA ALA A 169 -3.62 0.77 -26.27
C ALA A 169 -2.25 0.08 -26.10
N ASP A 170 -1.39 0.65 -25.27
CA ASP A 170 -0.12 0.04 -24.92
C ASP A 170 -0.25 -0.77 -23.61
N ARG A 171 0.59 -1.78 -23.48
CA ARG A 171 0.66 -2.65 -22.32
C ARG A 171 1.97 -2.50 -21.60
N THR A 172 1.91 -2.12 -20.34
CA THR A 172 3.09 -2.03 -19.49
C THR A 172 3.32 -3.35 -18.77
N ILE A 173 4.53 -3.92 -18.94
CA ILE A 173 4.93 -5.11 -18.19
C ILE A 173 5.59 -4.65 -16.90
N ARG A 174 5.02 -5.09 -15.78
CA ARG A 174 5.60 -4.91 -14.45
C ARG A 174 6.08 -6.25 -13.92
N SER A 175 7.08 -6.23 -13.05
CA SER A 175 7.60 -7.45 -12.44
C SER A 175 8.02 -7.21 -11.00
N ASN A 176 8.04 -8.29 -10.22
CA ASN A 176 8.62 -8.33 -8.89
C ASN A 176 9.33 -9.67 -8.68
N TYR A 177 10.11 -9.76 -7.61
CA TYR A 177 10.86 -10.96 -7.24
C TYR A 177 10.28 -11.60 -5.98
N THR A 178 10.41 -12.93 -5.91
CA THR A 178 10.22 -13.64 -4.65
C THR A 178 11.42 -13.43 -3.75
N GLN A 179 11.17 -13.20 -2.47
CA GLN A 179 12.20 -13.05 -1.45
C GLN A 179 12.14 -14.22 -0.48
N ILE A 180 13.30 -14.77 -0.13
CA ILE A 180 13.45 -15.79 0.90
C ILE A 180 13.44 -15.09 2.26
N PHE A 181 12.42 -15.38 3.07
CA PHE A 181 12.30 -14.92 4.44
C PHE A 181 12.76 -16.04 5.40
N GLY A 182 13.87 -15.84 6.03
CA GLY A 182 14.59 -16.83 6.80
C GLY A 182 15.95 -17.14 6.18
N PRO A 183 16.61 -18.24 6.56
CA PRO A 183 16.19 -19.19 7.58
C PRO A 183 16.23 -18.58 8.99
N THR A 184 15.14 -18.75 9.74
CA THR A 184 15.09 -18.36 11.15
C THR A 184 15.34 -19.63 11.99
N PRO A 185 16.55 -19.83 12.51
CA PRO A 185 16.88 -21.07 13.20
C PRO A 185 16.41 -21.05 14.65
N VAL A 186 15.92 -22.18 15.12
CA VAL A 186 15.69 -22.49 16.53
C VAL A 186 16.59 -23.65 16.91
N HIS A 187 17.46 -23.43 17.88
CA HIS A 187 18.40 -24.45 18.37
C HIS A 187 18.17 -24.64 19.87
N MET A 188 18.07 -25.90 20.31
CA MET A 188 17.94 -26.23 21.71
C MET A 188 18.87 -27.42 22.06
N THR A 189 19.61 -27.29 23.12
CA THR A 189 20.49 -28.37 23.60
C THR A 189 19.64 -29.47 24.26
N ARG A 190 20.15 -30.71 24.27
CA ARG A 190 19.46 -31.82 24.92
C ARG A 190 19.31 -31.59 26.43
N THR A 191 20.30 -30.97 27.07
CA THR A 191 20.23 -30.61 28.49
C THR A 191 19.08 -29.67 28.78
N GLU A 192 18.89 -28.64 27.93
CA GLU A 192 17.80 -27.66 28.09
C GLU A 192 16.42 -28.31 27.94
N GLN A 193 16.28 -29.30 27.07
CA GLN A 193 15.02 -30.03 26.88
C GLN A 193 14.61 -30.85 28.12
N GLN A 194 15.57 -31.21 29.00
CA GLN A 194 15.32 -31.97 30.23
C GLN A 194 15.02 -31.08 31.45
N ILE A 195 15.25 -29.76 31.30
CA ILE A 195 15.01 -28.82 32.41
C ILE A 195 13.51 -28.51 32.51
N THR A 196 12.94 -28.77 33.64
CA THR A 196 11.55 -28.39 33.96
C THR A 196 11.51 -26.89 34.30
N ARG A 197 10.73 -26.13 33.58
CA ARG A 197 10.55 -24.68 33.77
C ARG A 197 9.18 -24.37 34.33
N TYR A 198 9.10 -23.27 35.09
CA TYR A 198 7.81 -22.72 35.50
C TYR A 198 7.11 -22.06 34.29
N GLY A 199 5.81 -22.28 34.15
CA GLY A 199 4.96 -21.59 33.17
C GLY A 199 5.09 -22.06 31.73
N VAL A 200 5.97 -23.02 31.41
CA VAL A 200 6.12 -23.56 30.04
C VAL A 200 6.28 -25.07 30.13
N SER A 201 5.41 -25.79 29.46
CA SER A 201 5.52 -27.23 29.33
C SER A 201 6.50 -27.67 28.25
N ASP A 202 6.59 -26.90 27.15
CA ASP A 202 7.51 -27.15 26.02
C ASP A 202 8.13 -25.83 25.56
N GLU A 203 9.38 -25.62 25.97
CA GLU A 203 10.15 -24.42 25.63
C GLU A 203 10.48 -24.39 24.13
N PHE A 204 10.70 -25.56 23.51
CA PHE A 204 11.01 -25.63 22.09
C PHE A 204 9.83 -25.14 21.23
N ALA A 205 8.63 -25.62 21.53
CA ALA A 205 7.41 -25.17 20.84
C ALA A 205 7.14 -23.66 21.04
N LYS A 206 7.42 -23.13 22.23
CA LYS A 206 7.29 -21.71 22.54
C LYS A 206 8.28 -20.87 21.73
N GLN A 207 9.55 -21.27 21.66
CA GLN A 207 10.56 -20.58 20.85
C GLN A 207 10.21 -20.63 19.35
N LEU A 208 9.72 -21.78 18.88
CA LEU A 208 9.28 -21.94 17.49
C LEU A 208 8.12 -20.99 17.16
N TYR A 209 7.14 -20.89 18.05
CA TYR A 209 6.02 -19.94 17.90
C TYR A 209 6.52 -18.50 17.85
N GLY A 210 7.38 -18.08 18.78
CA GLY A 210 7.94 -16.72 18.80
C GLY A 210 8.66 -16.36 17.50
N ARG A 211 9.51 -17.26 16.99
CA ARG A 211 10.23 -17.08 15.73
C ARG A 211 9.31 -17.06 14.51
N SER A 212 8.23 -17.83 14.53
CA SER A 212 7.21 -17.77 13.46
C SER A 212 6.53 -16.41 13.41
N VAL A 213 6.19 -15.82 14.56
CA VAL A 213 5.59 -14.49 14.65
C VAL A 213 6.56 -13.41 14.14
N GLU A 214 7.84 -13.47 14.56
CA GLU A 214 8.87 -12.55 14.07
C GLU A 214 9.02 -12.60 12.53
N ASN A 215 8.97 -13.81 11.95
CA ASN A 215 9.03 -13.99 10.51
C ASN A 215 7.83 -13.31 9.81
N VAL A 216 6.61 -13.46 10.34
CA VAL A 216 5.41 -12.81 9.79
C VAL A 216 5.52 -11.27 9.85
N ILE A 217 6.00 -10.72 10.96
CA ILE A 217 6.22 -9.28 11.13
C ILE A 217 7.25 -8.76 10.10
N THR A 218 8.35 -9.49 9.92
CA THR A 218 9.39 -9.13 8.94
C THR A 218 8.84 -9.11 7.51
N ARG A 219 7.98 -10.08 7.16
CA ARG A 219 7.29 -10.09 5.85
C ARG A 219 6.35 -8.91 5.68
N GLU A 220 5.61 -8.57 6.72
CA GLU A 220 4.71 -7.41 6.69
C GLU A 220 5.48 -6.11 6.44
N GLN A 221 6.61 -5.91 7.11
CA GLN A 221 7.48 -4.76 6.86
C GLN A 221 8.06 -4.76 5.43
N ALA A 222 8.44 -5.91 4.90
CA ALA A 222 8.91 -6.04 3.52
C ALA A 222 7.83 -5.72 2.49
N TYR A 223 6.56 -6.07 2.75
CA TYR A 223 5.46 -5.73 1.86
C TYR A 223 5.08 -4.25 1.89
N LEU A 224 5.34 -3.57 2.98
CA LEU A 224 5.11 -2.13 3.08
C LEU A 224 6.27 -1.33 2.47
N TYR A 225 7.51 -1.65 2.84
CA TYR A 225 8.70 -0.81 2.56
C TYR A 225 9.79 -1.49 1.73
N GLY A 226 9.62 -2.76 1.37
CA GLY A 226 10.60 -3.48 0.57
C GLY A 226 10.93 -2.77 -0.72
N LYS A 227 12.17 -2.88 -1.16
CA LYS A 227 12.62 -2.38 -2.45
C LYS A 227 12.94 -3.54 -3.38
N LYS A 228 12.39 -3.50 -4.59
CA LYS A 228 12.67 -4.48 -5.62
C LYS A 228 14.14 -4.44 -6.00
N ASN A 229 14.83 -5.55 -5.86
CA ASN A 229 16.22 -5.68 -6.29
C ASN A 229 16.55 -7.13 -6.65
N ASP A 230 17.39 -7.31 -7.67
CA ASP A 230 18.02 -8.58 -8.04
C ASP A 230 19.54 -8.40 -8.09
N ASP A 231 20.20 -8.84 -7.04
CA ASP A 231 21.66 -8.90 -6.97
C ASP A 231 22.12 -10.28 -7.46
N SER A 232 22.15 -10.44 -8.77
CA SER A 232 22.55 -11.70 -9.42
C SER A 232 24.00 -12.09 -9.11
N ALA A 233 24.89 -11.13 -8.84
CA ALA A 233 26.29 -11.37 -8.49
C ALA A 233 26.42 -12.10 -7.15
N ASN A 234 25.61 -11.69 -6.16
CA ASN A 234 25.59 -12.31 -4.83
C ASN A 234 24.44 -13.31 -4.65
N LYS A 235 23.65 -13.57 -5.70
CA LYS A 235 22.51 -14.49 -5.71
C LYS A 235 21.46 -14.13 -4.64
N ARG A 236 21.16 -12.83 -4.49
CA ARG A 236 20.21 -12.30 -3.52
C ARG A 236 19.09 -11.57 -4.25
N ARG A 237 17.87 -11.77 -3.79
CA ARG A 237 16.70 -11.07 -4.32
C ARG A 237 15.89 -10.49 -3.18
N SER A 238 15.28 -9.31 -3.43
CA SER A 238 14.32 -8.69 -2.53
C SER A 238 13.05 -8.33 -3.28
N THR A 239 11.94 -8.47 -2.60
CA THR A 239 10.62 -8.10 -3.11
C THR A 239 10.41 -6.60 -2.95
N GLY A 240 9.79 -5.96 -3.96
CA GLY A 240 9.28 -4.59 -3.85
C GLY A 240 8.00 -4.58 -3.00
N GLY A 241 7.86 -3.57 -2.16
CA GLY A 241 6.68 -3.32 -1.34
C GLY A 241 5.80 -2.20 -1.91
N LEU A 242 4.75 -1.83 -1.18
CA LEU A 242 3.84 -0.75 -1.57
C LEU A 242 4.59 0.57 -1.80
N MET A 243 5.57 0.88 -0.95
CA MET A 243 6.37 2.10 -1.07
C MET A 243 7.17 2.18 -2.38
N ASP A 244 7.60 1.05 -2.91
CA ASP A 244 8.39 0.96 -4.14
C ASP A 244 7.51 1.06 -5.39
N PHE A 245 6.32 0.48 -5.36
CA PHE A 245 5.41 0.44 -6.51
C PHE A 245 4.54 1.68 -6.66
N ILE A 246 4.04 2.25 -5.57
CA ILE A 246 3.15 3.42 -5.64
C ILE A 246 4.00 4.68 -5.83
N THR A 247 4.11 5.14 -7.06
CA THR A 247 4.93 6.30 -7.45
C THR A 247 4.14 7.45 -8.05
N THR A 248 3.00 7.18 -8.67
CA THR A 248 2.22 8.18 -9.41
C THR A 248 1.43 9.10 -8.46
N ASN A 249 0.61 8.53 -7.59
CA ASN A 249 -0.22 9.30 -6.68
C ASN A 249 0.45 9.41 -5.31
N THR A 250 1.26 10.45 -5.16
CA THR A 250 1.95 10.73 -3.89
C THR A 250 1.53 12.08 -3.33
N ASP A 251 1.43 12.17 -2.01
CA ASP A 251 1.30 13.41 -1.28
C ASP A 251 2.46 13.55 -0.29
N ALA A 252 3.33 14.53 -0.55
CA ALA A 252 4.44 14.90 0.31
C ALA A 252 4.21 16.27 1.00
N ALA A 253 3.14 16.96 0.65
CA ALA A 253 2.83 18.30 1.15
C ALA A 253 2.00 18.28 2.44
N SER A 254 1.16 17.27 2.62
CA SER A 254 0.34 17.10 3.82
C SER A 254 1.19 16.60 4.97
N THR A 255 1.25 17.38 6.04
CA THR A 255 1.98 17.02 7.27
C THR A 255 1.12 16.28 8.28
N THR A 256 -0.20 16.27 8.11
CA THR A 256 -1.15 15.58 8.96
C THR A 256 -2.15 14.80 8.10
N LEU A 257 -2.55 13.63 8.54
CA LEU A 257 -3.60 12.86 7.89
C LEU A 257 -4.96 13.46 8.26
N THR A 258 -5.50 14.30 7.38
CA THR A 258 -6.84 14.90 7.52
C THR A 258 -7.80 14.27 6.53
N ALA A 259 -9.12 14.42 6.77
CA ALA A 259 -10.14 13.97 5.82
C ALA A 259 -9.97 14.62 4.45
N ALA A 260 -9.73 15.93 4.40
CA ALA A 260 -9.51 16.66 3.15
C ALA A 260 -8.27 16.19 2.37
N ALA A 261 -7.17 15.87 3.06
CA ALA A 261 -5.98 15.31 2.43
C ALA A 261 -6.25 13.91 1.86
N LEU A 262 -7.00 13.08 2.61
CA LEU A 262 -7.42 11.75 2.15
C LEU A 262 -8.31 11.85 0.91
N GLU A 263 -9.33 12.71 0.92
CA GLU A 263 -10.22 12.95 -0.22
C GLU A 263 -9.45 13.42 -1.46
N SER A 264 -8.50 14.33 -1.30
CA SER A 264 -7.64 14.80 -2.40
C SER A 264 -6.85 13.66 -3.06
N LEU A 265 -6.32 12.73 -2.27
CA LEU A 265 -5.63 11.54 -2.81
C LEU A 265 -6.60 10.54 -3.43
N MET A 266 -7.75 10.31 -2.79
CA MET A 266 -8.78 9.43 -3.35
C MET A 266 -9.32 9.97 -4.67
N GLN A 267 -9.47 11.29 -4.82
CA GLN A 267 -9.83 11.93 -6.07
C GLN A 267 -8.80 11.63 -7.18
N LYS A 268 -7.51 11.67 -6.87
CA LYS A 268 -6.46 11.32 -7.86
C LYS A 268 -6.58 9.86 -8.30
N CYS A 269 -6.80 8.93 -7.36
CA CYS A 269 -7.01 7.52 -7.66
C CYS A 269 -8.29 7.31 -8.50
N TYR A 270 -9.38 7.98 -8.13
CA TYR A 270 -10.65 7.91 -8.85
C TYR A 270 -10.52 8.43 -10.28
N ASN A 271 -9.81 9.53 -10.48
CA ASN A 271 -9.54 10.08 -11.82
C ASN A 271 -8.69 9.13 -12.68
N ALA A 272 -7.85 8.29 -12.06
CA ALA A 272 -7.11 7.22 -12.73
C ALA A 272 -7.95 5.95 -12.98
N GLY A 273 -9.20 5.91 -12.51
CA GLY A 273 -10.10 4.77 -12.67
C GLY A 273 -10.12 3.78 -11.51
N GLY A 274 -9.40 4.07 -10.43
CA GLY A 274 -9.35 3.25 -9.21
C GLY A 274 -10.43 3.62 -8.19
N ILE A 275 -10.82 2.64 -7.38
CA ILE A 275 -11.70 2.84 -6.22
C ILE A 275 -10.95 2.24 -5.02
N PRO A 276 -10.09 3.03 -4.36
CA PRO A 276 -9.35 2.54 -3.21
C PRO A 276 -10.29 2.31 -2.03
N ASP A 277 -10.18 1.15 -1.43
CA ASP A 277 -11.07 0.65 -0.36
C ASP A 277 -10.33 0.39 0.95
N LEU A 278 -9.01 0.57 0.99
CA LEU A 278 -8.17 0.26 2.14
C LEU A 278 -7.21 1.42 2.46
N LEU A 279 -7.27 1.91 3.69
CA LEU A 279 -6.30 2.86 4.25
C LEU A 279 -5.46 2.17 5.32
N ILE A 280 -4.17 2.06 5.08
CA ILE A 280 -3.21 1.49 6.03
C ILE A 280 -2.35 2.62 6.59
N ALA A 281 -2.37 2.80 7.89
CA ALA A 281 -1.58 3.84 8.55
C ALA A 281 -1.16 3.44 9.97
N ASN A 282 -0.22 4.21 10.52
CA ASN A 282 0.15 4.12 11.93
C ASN A 282 -1.01 4.58 12.83
N PRO A 283 -1.22 4.00 14.01
CA PRO A 283 -2.23 4.44 14.97
C PRO A 283 -2.22 5.94 15.30
N ALA A 284 -1.03 6.55 15.31
CA ALA A 284 -0.87 7.98 15.54
C ALA A 284 -1.52 8.83 14.43
N SER A 285 -1.35 8.44 13.17
CA SER A 285 -1.98 9.11 12.02
C SER A 285 -3.51 8.98 12.05
N PHE A 286 -4.04 7.86 12.56
CA PHE A 286 -5.48 7.71 12.76
C PHE A 286 -6.04 8.58 13.88
N ALA A 287 -5.23 8.92 14.89
CA ALA A 287 -5.68 9.86 15.92
C ALA A 287 -5.95 11.25 15.32
N THR A 288 -5.06 11.72 14.43
CA THR A 288 -5.27 13.01 13.73
C THR A 288 -6.46 12.98 12.79
N LEU A 289 -6.69 11.86 12.09
CA LEU A 289 -7.85 11.69 11.21
C LEU A 289 -9.17 11.75 12.01
N ASN A 290 -9.23 11.09 13.16
CA ASN A 290 -10.41 11.10 14.03
C ASN A 290 -10.72 12.47 14.63
N ASP A 291 -9.69 13.26 14.92
CA ASP A 291 -9.85 14.61 15.51
C ASP A 291 -10.42 15.59 14.49
N THR A 292 -10.04 15.46 13.23
CA THR A 292 -10.47 16.35 12.14
C THR A 292 -11.77 15.95 11.46
N SER A 293 -12.15 14.67 11.47
CA SER A 293 -13.32 14.15 10.72
C SER A 293 -14.40 13.55 11.62
N ASN A 294 -14.83 14.31 12.61
CA ASN A 294 -15.73 13.85 13.67
C ASN A 294 -17.12 13.36 13.20
N THR A 295 -17.50 13.57 11.94
CA THR A 295 -18.83 13.24 11.41
C THR A 295 -18.88 12.02 10.49
N ASP A 296 -17.76 11.67 9.82
CA ASP A 296 -17.79 10.72 8.70
C ASP A 296 -17.11 9.37 9.03
N THR A 297 -16.65 9.22 10.28
CA THR A 297 -16.03 7.97 10.71
C THR A 297 -17.08 7.03 11.28
N VAL A 298 -17.31 5.91 10.60
CA VAL A 298 -18.24 4.86 11.05
C VAL A 298 -17.45 3.66 11.56
N ARG A 299 -17.92 3.09 12.66
CA ARG A 299 -17.35 1.86 13.23
C ARG A 299 -18.29 0.72 12.95
N HIS A 300 -17.86 -0.23 12.13
CA HIS A 300 -18.56 -1.48 11.91
C HIS A 300 -18.06 -2.55 12.88
N ILE A 301 -18.95 -3.44 13.32
CA ILE A 301 -18.62 -4.62 14.10
C ILE A 301 -18.79 -5.82 13.18
N ILE A 302 -17.70 -6.53 12.93
CA ILE A 302 -17.72 -7.75 12.12
C ILE A 302 -17.58 -8.94 13.03
N ASP A 303 -18.43 -9.94 12.84
CA ASP A 303 -18.32 -11.24 13.53
C ASP A 303 -17.27 -12.10 12.79
N ASP A 304 -16.06 -12.19 13.36
CA ASP A 304 -15.01 -13.07 12.89
C ASP A 304 -15.15 -14.45 13.58
N PRO A 305 -15.31 -15.54 12.82
CA PRO A 305 -15.40 -16.88 13.40
C PRO A 305 -14.16 -17.33 14.18
N ARG A 306 -13.01 -16.66 13.96
CA ARG A 306 -11.75 -16.96 14.66
C ARG A 306 -11.48 -16.04 15.85
N ARG A 307 -11.95 -14.79 15.81
CA ARG A 307 -11.61 -13.74 16.79
C ARG A 307 -12.83 -13.16 17.51
N GLY A 308 -14.05 -13.60 17.14
CA GLY A 308 -15.27 -13.02 17.66
C GLY A 308 -15.57 -11.64 17.02
N ARG A 309 -16.18 -10.74 17.77
CA ARG A 309 -16.54 -9.40 17.27
C ARG A 309 -15.32 -8.50 17.17
N VAL A 310 -14.96 -8.11 15.94
CA VAL A 310 -13.86 -7.19 15.67
C VAL A 310 -14.44 -5.85 15.26
N PRO A 311 -14.15 -4.74 15.96
CA PRO A 311 -14.53 -3.41 15.50
C PRO A 311 -13.62 -3.01 14.34
N VAL A 312 -14.22 -2.75 13.20
CA VAL A 312 -13.55 -2.19 12.01
C VAL A 312 -13.94 -0.73 11.91
N MET A 313 -12.96 0.12 11.73
CA MET A 313 -13.18 1.53 11.46
C MET A 313 -13.17 1.75 9.96
N SER A 314 -14.16 2.44 9.43
CA SER A 314 -14.20 2.89 8.05
C SER A 314 -14.47 4.38 7.98
N VAL A 315 -13.96 5.03 6.94
CA VAL A 315 -14.19 6.42 6.62
C VAL A 315 -14.99 6.48 5.33
N PHE A 316 -16.09 7.21 5.35
CA PHE A 316 -16.87 7.49 4.16
C PHE A 316 -16.37 8.78 3.52
N THR A 317 -16.16 8.71 2.23
CA THR A 317 -15.81 9.87 1.40
C THR A 317 -16.71 9.89 0.19
N GLU A 318 -16.74 11.00 -0.55
CA GLU A 318 -17.48 11.11 -1.82
C GLU A 318 -17.04 10.05 -2.85
N PHE A 319 -15.85 9.46 -2.69
CA PHE A 319 -15.28 8.45 -3.60
C PHE A 319 -15.50 7.01 -3.13
N GLY A 320 -16.16 6.81 -2.00
CA GLY A 320 -16.49 5.49 -1.45
C GLY A 320 -16.13 5.29 0.00
N GLU A 321 -16.41 4.08 0.48
CA GLU A 321 -16.05 3.64 1.83
C GLU A 321 -14.63 3.08 1.84
N THR A 322 -13.79 3.59 2.73
CA THR A 322 -12.42 3.13 2.92
C THR A 322 -12.25 2.50 4.29
N GLN A 323 -11.89 1.23 4.33
CA GLN A 323 -11.57 0.51 5.55
C GLN A 323 -10.23 0.96 6.11
N CYS A 324 -10.19 1.32 7.39
CA CYS A 324 -8.99 1.73 8.08
C CYS A 324 -8.31 0.56 8.78
N VAL A 325 -7.08 0.27 8.41
CA VAL A 325 -6.24 -0.76 9.01
C VAL A 325 -5.08 -0.12 9.76
N ARG A 326 -5.11 -0.28 11.10
CA ARG A 326 -4.06 0.23 11.97
C ARG A 326 -2.89 -0.74 11.96
N ASN A 327 -1.73 -0.23 11.60
CA ASN A 327 -0.50 -1.02 11.56
C ASN A 327 0.59 -0.34 12.39
N ARG A 328 0.99 -0.96 13.50
CA ARG A 328 2.03 -0.43 14.39
C ARG A 328 3.45 -0.56 13.82
N TRP A 329 3.63 -1.41 12.80
CA TRP A 329 4.92 -1.61 12.15
C TRP A 329 5.21 -0.57 11.07
N MET A 330 4.25 0.30 10.79
CA MET A 330 4.42 1.41 9.86
C MET A 330 5.12 2.59 10.51
N HIS A 331 5.94 3.28 9.71
CA HIS A 331 6.47 4.59 10.07
C HIS A 331 5.32 5.59 10.20
N SER A 332 5.39 6.46 11.19
CA SER A 332 4.40 7.53 11.42
C SER A 332 4.30 8.51 10.24
N GLU A 333 5.39 8.63 9.46
CA GLU A 333 5.49 9.53 8.31
C GLU A 333 4.77 9.06 7.05
N SER A 334 4.28 7.82 7.02
CA SER A 334 3.68 7.23 5.83
C SER A 334 2.29 6.66 6.08
N ALA A 335 1.43 6.77 5.06
CA ALA A 335 0.17 6.06 4.98
C ALA A 335 -0.09 5.62 3.54
N PHE A 336 -0.75 4.49 3.36
CA PHE A 336 -1.08 3.93 2.06
C PHE A 336 -2.59 3.83 1.87
N VAL A 337 -3.04 4.33 0.73
CA VAL A 337 -4.42 4.19 0.25
C VAL A 337 -4.37 3.18 -0.89
N VAL A 338 -5.00 2.03 -0.70
CA VAL A 338 -4.79 0.85 -1.55
C VAL A 338 -6.12 0.32 -2.03
N GLN A 339 -6.17 -0.12 -3.27
CA GLN A 339 -7.26 -0.94 -3.79
C GLN A 339 -6.94 -2.40 -3.51
N LYS A 340 -7.75 -3.05 -2.66
CA LYS A 340 -7.55 -4.41 -2.17
C LYS A 340 -7.39 -5.44 -3.29
N ASP A 341 -8.20 -5.36 -4.34
CA ASP A 341 -8.17 -6.29 -5.47
C ASP A 341 -6.88 -6.18 -6.31
N GLY A 342 -6.18 -5.04 -6.23
CA GLY A 342 -4.93 -4.80 -6.94
C GLY A 342 -3.72 -5.41 -6.24
N VAL A 343 -3.83 -5.80 -4.97
CA VAL A 343 -2.68 -6.28 -4.19
C VAL A 343 -2.85 -7.74 -3.81
N SER A 344 -1.82 -8.55 -4.06
CA SER A 344 -1.84 -9.97 -3.72
C SER A 344 -0.46 -10.50 -3.36
N ARG A 345 -0.44 -11.50 -2.48
CA ARG A 345 0.78 -12.26 -2.18
C ARG A 345 1.01 -13.31 -3.26
N ARG A 346 2.25 -13.43 -3.70
CA ARG A 346 2.73 -14.46 -4.59
C ARG A 346 3.63 -15.42 -3.83
N ILE A 347 3.14 -16.63 -3.60
CA ILE A 347 3.78 -17.62 -2.73
C ILE A 347 4.47 -18.65 -3.62
N MET A 348 5.81 -18.71 -3.54
CA MET A 348 6.60 -19.78 -4.16
C MET A 348 6.73 -20.95 -3.21
N GLN A 349 7.09 -20.67 -1.94
CA GLN A 349 7.15 -21.65 -0.88
C GLN A 349 6.40 -21.12 0.35
N PRO A 350 5.37 -21.82 0.83
CA PRO A 350 4.66 -21.41 2.05
C PRO A 350 5.59 -21.49 3.26
N LEU A 351 5.16 -20.90 4.37
CA LEU A 351 5.89 -20.99 5.62
C LEU A 351 5.99 -22.47 6.06
N VAL A 352 7.19 -23.00 6.06
CA VAL A 352 7.50 -24.38 6.44
C VAL A 352 8.50 -24.40 7.59
N VAL A 353 8.30 -25.34 8.49
CA VAL A 353 9.20 -25.64 9.59
C VAL A 353 9.97 -26.92 9.23
N GLU A 354 11.27 -26.81 9.04
CA GLU A 354 12.11 -27.89 8.58
C GLU A 354 13.11 -28.32 9.69
N PRO A 355 13.14 -29.58 10.08
CA PRO A 355 14.17 -30.08 10.99
C PRO A 355 15.51 -30.17 10.24
N LEU A 356 16.56 -29.67 10.87
CA LEU A 356 17.91 -29.74 10.34
C LEU A 356 18.67 -30.97 10.88
N ALA A 357 19.66 -31.43 10.11
CA ALA A 357 20.51 -32.52 10.54
C ALA A 357 21.25 -32.18 11.85
N LYS A 358 21.34 -33.14 12.77
CA LYS A 358 22.08 -33.00 14.02
C LYS A 358 23.60 -32.96 13.73
N THR A 359 24.22 -31.85 14.07
CA THR A 359 25.68 -31.67 13.99
C THR A 359 26.37 -31.71 15.36
N GLY A 360 25.62 -31.90 16.43
CA GLY A 360 26.04 -31.92 17.81
C GLY A 360 24.90 -32.34 18.74
N ASP A 361 25.05 -32.11 20.04
CA ASP A 361 24.04 -32.44 21.05
C ASP A 361 22.97 -31.37 21.17
N SER A 362 22.32 -31.05 20.05
CA SER A 362 21.23 -30.09 19.97
C SER A 362 20.24 -30.46 18.87
N ASP A 363 18.98 -30.19 19.09
CA ASP A 363 17.95 -30.21 18.07
C ASP A 363 17.88 -28.84 17.38
N LYS A 364 17.83 -28.88 16.05
CA LYS A 364 17.85 -27.68 15.21
C LYS A 364 16.69 -27.72 14.24
N VAL A 365 16.00 -26.61 14.14
CA VAL A 365 14.88 -26.42 13.20
C VAL A 365 15.04 -25.06 12.55
N GLN A 366 14.67 -24.94 11.29
CA GLN A 366 14.58 -23.67 10.60
C GLN A 366 13.15 -23.38 10.14
N ILE A 367 12.80 -22.11 10.13
CA ILE A 367 11.56 -21.60 9.56
C ILE A 367 11.91 -20.85 8.30
N VAL A 368 11.36 -21.24 7.17
CA VAL A 368 11.63 -20.65 5.86
C VAL A 368 10.32 -20.46 5.10
N CYS A 369 10.22 -19.36 4.37
CA CYS A 369 9.20 -19.16 3.35
C CYS A 369 9.80 -18.34 2.19
N GLU A 370 9.25 -18.50 1.00
CA GLU A 370 9.61 -17.69 -0.16
C GLU A 370 8.35 -17.13 -0.81
N GLU A 371 8.24 -15.82 -0.79
CA GLU A 371 7.07 -15.14 -1.32
C GLU A 371 7.39 -13.70 -1.74
N GLY A 372 6.49 -13.08 -2.48
CA GLY A 372 6.61 -11.69 -2.93
C GLY A 372 5.26 -10.99 -2.99
N LEU A 373 5.27 -9.68 -3.16
CA LEU A 373 4.09 -8.85 -3.30
C LEU A 373 3.85 -8.49 -4.77
N GLN A 374 2.63 -8.64 -5.23
CA GLN A 374 2.18 -8.13 -6.52
C GLN A 374 1.27 -6.91 -6.31
N VAL A 375 1.54 -5.84 -7.05
CA VAL A 375 0.75 -4.61 -7.04
C VAL A 375 0.36 -4.31 -8.48
N LYS A 376 -0.94 -4.47 -8.80
CA LYS A 376 -1.54 -4.20 -10.10
C LYS A 376 -2.19 -2.83 -10.08
N GLY A 377 -2.14 -2.10 -11.20
CA GLY A 377 -2.79 -0.81 -11.33
C GLY A 377 -2.31 0.19 -10.27
N GLU A 378 -1.02 0.50 -10.24
CA GLU A 378 -0.45 1.37 -9.21
C GLU A 378 -1.07 2.78 -9.19
N SER A 379 -1.56 3.26 -10.34
CA SER A 379 -2.28 4.53 -10.47
C SER A 379 -3.62 4.56 -9.72
N HIS A 380 -4.18 3.39 -9.40
CA HIS A 380 -5.40 3.25 -8.60
C HIS A 380 -5.13 3.36 -7.09
N MET A 381 -3.87 3.48 -6.70
CA MET A 381 -3.41 3.53 -5.31
C MET A 381 -2.68 4.83 -5.05
N ALA A 382 -2.56 5.20 -3.79
CA ALA A 382 -1.86 6.41 -3.38
C ALA A 382 -1.10 6.23 -2.09
N ARG A 383 -0.15 7.12 -1.83
CA ARG A 383 0.59 7.15 -0.58
C ARG A 383 0.81 8.57 -0.07
N PHE A 384 0.83 8.69 1.23
CA PHE A 384 1.39 9.84 1.94
C PHE A 384 2.86 9.59 2.28
N THR A 385 3.67 10.66 2.18
CA THR A 385 5.09 10.61 2.55
C THR A 385 5.45 11.89 3.27
N ASN A 386 5.64 12.00 4.46
CA ASN A 386 5.98 13.21 5.22
C ASN A 386 4.90 13.63 6.23
N LEU A 387 4.14 12.66 6.74
CA LEU A 387 3.22 12.93 7.83
C LEU A 387 4.04 13.19 9.11
N THR A 388 3.89 14.38 9.73
CA THR A 388 4.64 14.76 10.92
C THR A 388 3.75 14.96 12.15
N GLY A 389 2.47 14.67 12.04
CA GLY A 389 1.43 15.00 13.00
C GLY A 389 1.53 14.38 14.40
N TYR A 390 2.46 13.45 14.61
CA TYR A 390 2.70 12.84 15.92
C TYR A 390 4.19 12.53 16.06
N THR A 391 4.84 13.13 17.04
CA THR A 391 6.21 12.76 17.37
C THR A 391 6.18 11.41 18.10
N ASP A 392 6.64 10.36 17.41
CA ASP A 392 7.01 9.12 18.09
C ASP A 392 8.14 9.43 19.07
N THR A 393 7.79 9.64 20.33
CA THR A 393 8.78 9.54 21.39
C THR A 393 8.84 8.06 21.76
N PRO A 394 9.98 7.37 21.58
CA PRO A 394 10.12 5.96 21.87
C PRO A 394 9.90 5.63 23.35
#